data_ac441ef7f6a0a714f69b49e0b2d026e1
#
_entry.id   ac441ef7f6a0a714f69b49e0b2d026e1
#
_cell.length_a   1.000
_cell.length_b   1.000
_cell.length_c   1.000
_cell.angle_alpha   90.00
_cell.angle_beta   90.00
_cell.angle_gamma   90.00
#
_symmetry.space_group_name_H-M   'P 1'
#
loop_
_entity.id
_entity.type
_entity.pdbx_description
1 polymer ?
#
loop_
_entity_poly.entity_id
_entity_poly.type
_entity_poly.pdbx_seq_one_letter_code
_entity_poly.pdbx_strand_id
1 'polypeptide(L)'
;MGDSYYETESPLMCFNGHKNYVLGWYADKQITVNPATDGAWSGKLVGFVDYAIASPTSREEYVLIIVDQLYIQYNLATGFNFQVLEKANMVTIVTAPSSTSESSMLRGLSATQSVVIGLYIIEACEIVAATSTEPKYMILSIRLVNQISTCPTPSPTTSDPTKIPTIQPTSNPTSVPTTNPTAEATSQPFRFPTTQPTSN
;
A
#
# COMPACT_ATOMS: atom_id res chain seq x y z
N MET A 1 -2.47 0.70 25.24
CA MET A 1 -3.38 -0.11 24.40
C MET A 1 -4.29 0.89 23.72
N GLY A 2 -4.46 0.80 22.40
CA GLY A 2 -5.46 1.62 21.72
C GLY A 2 -6.85 1.32 22.28
N ASP A 3 -7.78 2.24 22.12
CA ASP A 3 -9.17 2.03 22.53
C ASP A 3 -9.66 0.72 21.92
N SER A 4 -10.28 -0.11 22.78
CA SER A 4 -10.91 -1.34 22.30
C SER A 4 -12.19 -0.94 21.57
N TYR A 5 -12.36 -1.43 20.37
CA TYR A 5 -13.66 -1.38 19.71
C TYR A 5 -14.65 -2.21 20.56
N TYR A 6 -15.76 -1.61 20.94
CA TYR A 6 -16.75 -2.24 21.84
C TYR A 6 -17.69 -3.21 21.14
N GLU A 7 -17.50 -3.45 19.85
CA GLU A 7 -18.41 -4.29 19.07
C GLU A 7 -17.85 -5.70 18.89
N THR A 8 -18.71 -6.69 18.98
CA THR A 8 -18.40 -8.13 18.93
C THR A 8 -17.80 -8.59 17.60
N GLU A 9 -17.83 -7.74 16.58
CA GLU A 9 -17.27 -7.97 15.24
C GLU A 9 -16.06 -7.07 14.97
N SER A 10 -15.38 -6.65 16.01
CA SER A 10 -14.21 -5.78 15.89
C SER A 10 -13.14 -6.44 15.01
N PRO A 11 -12.52 -5.67 14.10
CA PRO A 11 -11.41 -6.18 13.31
C PRO A 11 -10.26 -6.62 14.23
N LEU A 12 -9.46 -7.56 13.77
CA LEU A 12 -8.23 -7.93 14.47
C LEU A 12 -7.37 -6.66 14.59
N MET A 13 -7.20 -6.20 15.83
CA MET A 13 -6.39 -5.02 16.10
C MET A 13 -4.92 -5.39 16.13
N CYS A 14 -4.15 -4.78 15.26
CA CYS A 14 -2.71 -4.93 15.27
C CYS A 14 -2.07 -3.97 16.28
N PHE A 15 -0.99 -4.43 16.89
CA PHE A 15 -0.19 -3.56 17.74
C PHE A 15 0.47 -2.45 16.90
N ASN A 16 0.61 -1.28 17.50
CA ASN A 16 1.36 -0.19 16.89
C ASN A 16 2.87 -0.47 16.85
N GLY A 17 3.62 0.34 16.11
CA GLY A 17 5.04 0.14 15.89
C GLY A 17 5.88 -0.04 17.16
N HIS A 18 5.59 0.71 18.22
CA HIS A 18 6.31 0.56 19.47
C HIS A 18 6.04 -0.80 20.15
N LYS A 19 4.79 -1.26 20.18
CA LYS A 19 4.46 -2.56 20.77
C LYS A 19 5.05 -3.71 19.98
N ASN A 20 5.02 -3.61 18.65
CA ASN A 20 5.67 -4.59 17.77
C ASN A 20 7.18 -4.66 18.00
N TYR A 21 7.84 -3.50 18.20
CA TYR A 21 9.24 -3.42 18.58
C TYR A 21 9.54 -4.12 19.91
N VAL A 22 8.77 -3.80 20.96
CA VAL A 22 8.96 -4.36 22.32
C VAL A 22 8.74 -5.87 22.34
N LEU A 23 7.78 -6.36 21.56
CA LEU A 23 7.49 -7.81 21.45
C LEU A 23 8.51 -8.55 20.56
N GLY A 24 9.42 -7.84 19.91
CA GLY A 24 10.38 -8.42 18.98
C GLY A 24 9.74 -8.88 17.66
N TRP A 25 8.50 -8.48 17.40
CA TRP A 25 7.85 -8.76 16.14
C TRP A 25 8.52 -7.93 15.03
N TYR A 26 8.77 -8.54 13.90
CA TYR A 26 9.45 -7.91 12.77
C TYR A 26 10.92 -7.53 13.03
N ALA A 27 11.57 -8.12 14.04
CA ALA A 27 12.98 -7.83 14.37
C ALA A 27 13.93 -8.08 13.19
N ASP A 28 13.58 -9.01 12.30
CA ASP A 28 14.31 -9.33 11.06
C ASP A 28 13.96 -8.39 9.89
N LYS A 29 12.93 -7.52 10.04
CA LYS A 29 12.41 -6.61 9.01
C LYS A 29 12.23 -5.20 9.54
N GLN A 30 13.10 -4.80 10.44
CA GLN A 30 13.17 -3.46 10.97
C GLN A 30 14.52 -2.81 10.67
N ILE A 31 14.52 -1.48 10.68
CA ILE A 31 15.74 -0.68 10.56
C ILE A 31 15.70 0.46 11.57
N THR A 32 16.85 0.74 12.17
CA THR A 32 17.07 1.98 12.93
C THR A 32 17.80 2.96 12.05
N VAL A 33 17.25 4.15 11.88
CA VAL A 33 17.75 5.22 11.03
C VAL A 33 18.22 6.37 11.92
N ASN A 34 19.42 6.87 11.67
CA ASN A 34 19.95 8.04 12.36
C ASN A 34 20.38 9.13 11.35
N PRO A 35 19.47 10.02 10.96
CA PRO A 35 19.78 11.07 9.98
C PRO A 35 20.89 12.04 10.43
N ALA A 36 21.21 12.09 11.73
CA ALA A 36 22.28 12.94 12.22
C ALA A 36 23.68 12.41 11.88
N THR A 37 23.86 11.08 11.80
CA THR A 37 25.12 10.43 11.50
C THR A 37 25.20 9.92 10.07
N ASP A 38 24.09 9.40 9.56
CA ASP A 38 24.05 8.65 8.30
C ASP A 38 23.54 9.51 7.13
N GLY A 39 23.08 10.73 7.43
CA GLY A 39 22.45 11.61 6.44
C GLY A 39 20.97 11.29 6.21
N ALA A 40 20.37 12.00 5.27
CA ALA A 40 18.96 11.75 4.90
C ALA A 40 18.79 10.32 4.38
N TRP A 41 17.76 9.64 4.88
CA TRP A 41 17.44 8.26 4.51
C TRP A 41 16.18 8.22 3.65
N SER A 42 16.14 7.28 2.69
CA SER A 42 14.94 6.93 1.96
C SER A 42 14.86 5.42 1.77
N GLY A 43 13.65 4.88 1.84
CA GLY A 43 13.45 3.44 1.68
C GLY A 43 11.98 3.04 1.60
N LYS A 44 11.77 1.73 1.47
CA LYS A 44 10.44 1.14 1.30
C LYS A 44 9.89 0.70 2.65
N LEU A 45 8.70 1.19 2.99
CA LEU A 45 7.93 0.75 4.15
C LEU A 45 6.77 -0.12 3.68
N VAL A 46 6.88 -1.42 3.90
CA VAL A 46 5.85 -2.42 3.57
C VAL A 46 4.82 -2.49 4.67
N GLY A 47 3.56 -2.72 4.32
CA GLY A 47 2.52 -2.97 5.31
C GLY A 47 2.84 -4.20 6.17
N PHE A 48 2.61 -4.12 7.49
CA PHE A 48 2.90 -5.25 8.38
C PHE A 48 2.10 -6.52 8.04
N VAL A 49 0.97 -6.38 7.34
CA VAL A 49 0.17 -7.49 6.81
C VAL A 49 0.92 -8.32 5.75
N ASP A 50 1.86 -7.68 5.07
CA ASP A 50 2.68 -8.27 4.01
C ASP A 50 4.08 -8.67 4.51
N TYR A 51 4.24 -8.79 5.85
CA TYR A 51 5.51 -9.17 6.48
C TYR A 51 6.17 -10.39 5.83
N ALA A 52 5.40 -11.41 5.50
CA ALA A 52 5.94 -12.66 4.97
C ALA A 52 6.66 -12.48 3.61
N ILE A 53 6.28 -11.47 2.84
CA ILE A 53 6.82 -11.21 1.50
C ILE A 53 7.80 -10.03 1.45
N ALA A 54 7.92 -9.26 2.53
CA ALA A 54 8.92 -8.20 2.63
C ALA A 54 10.34 -8.77 2.64
N SER A 55 11.27 -8.13 1.93
CA SER A 55 12.67 -8.57 1.81
C SER A 55 13.64 -7.44 2.09
N PRO A 56 14.06 -7.24 3.34
CA PRO A 56 14.96 -6.14 3.72
C PRO A 56 16.36 -6.28 3.11
N THR A 57 16.80 -7.50 2.81
CA THR A 57 18.14 -7.76 2.27
C THR A 57 18.25 -7.54 0.77
N SER A 58 17.23 -7.92 0.01
CA SER A 58 17.27 -7.88 -1.46
C SER A 58 16.56 -6.68 -2.08
N ARG A 59 15.60 -6.10 -1.36
CA ARG A 59 14.76 -5.02 -1.87
C ARG A 59 14.67 -3.80 -0.96
N GLU A 60 15.41 -3.81 0.15
CA GLU A 60 15.39 -2.74 1.17
C GLU A 60 13.98 -2.44 1.69
N GLU A 61 13.19 -3.48 1.90
CA GLU A 61 11.82 -3.42 2.35
C GLU A 61 11.74 -3.66 3.85
N TYR A 62 11.27 -2.68 4.57
CA TYR A 62 11.13 -2.76 6.03
C TYR A 62 9.66 -2.68 6.43
N VAL A 63 9.32 -3.32 7.54
CA VAL A 63 7.97 -3.30 8.14
C VAL A 63 7.91 -2.33 9.30
N LEU A 64 9.06 -2.08 9.94
CA LEU A 64 9.18 -1.16 11.06
C LEU A 64 10.45 -0.32 10.90
N ILE A 65 10.29 0.99 10.98
CA ILE A 65 11.39 1.94 10.99
C ILE A 65 11.44 2.63 12.34
N ILE A 66 12.64 2.72 12.93
CA ILE A 66 12.88 3.35 14.20
C ILE A 66 13.78 4.56 13.98
N VAL A 67 13.39 5.71 14.52
CA VAL A 67 14.18 6.94 14.52
C VAL A 67 14.10 7.53 15.93
N ASP A 68 15.17 7.41 16.69
CA ASP A 68 15.18 7.79 18.10
C ASP A 68 14.04 7.07 18.87
N GLN A 69 13.06 7.81 19.39
CA GLN A 69 11.89 7.28 20.11
C GLN A 69 10.64 7.21 19.23
N LEU A 70 10.80 7.35 17.91
CA LEU A 70 9.72 7.26 16.94
C LEU A 70 9.70 5.88 16.30
N TYR A 71 8.51 5.28 16.24
CA TYR A 71 8.26 3.97 15.64
C TYR A 71 7.27 4.14 14.50
N ILE A 72 7.70 3.80 13.29
CA ILE A 72 7.00 4.14 12.04
C ILE A 72 6.59 2.84 11.37
N GLN A 73 5.30 2.70 11.08
CA GLN A 73 4.71 1.55 10.38
C GLN A 73 3.74 2.00 9.29
N TYR A 74 3.54 1.16 8.28
CA TYR A 74 2.49 1.35 7.28
C TYR A 74 1.25 0.52 7.64
N ASN A 75 0.17 1.20 8.02
CA ASN A 75 -1.10 0.61 8.40
C ASN A 75 -1.95 0.27 7.17
N LEU A 76 -1.46 -0.70 6.39
CA LEU A 76 -2.11 -1.12 5.15
C LEU A 76 -3.40 -1.90 5.45
N ALA A 77 -4.52 -1.42 4.92
CA ALA A 77 -5.85 -2.01 5.10
C ALA A 77 -6.12 -3.15 4.10
N THR A 78 -5.37 -4.25 4.24
CA THR A 78 -5.51 -5.47 3.42
C THR A 78 -5.32 -6.71 4.29
N GLY A 79 -5.53 -7.90 3.74
CA GLY A 79 -5.35 -9.15 4.46
C GLY A 79 -6.14 -9.18 5.77
N PHE A 80 -5.51 -9.58 6.86
CA PHE A 80 -6.16 -9.63 8.17
C PHE A 80 -6.44 -8.24 8.77
N ASN A 81 -5.88 -7.17 8.22
CA ASN A 81 -6.08 -5.77 8.65
C ASN A 81 -7.09 -5.02 7.78
N PHE A 82 -7.86 -5.70 6.92
CA PHE A 82 -8.72 -5.06 5.92
C PHE A 82 -9.83 -4.18 6.51
N GLN A 83 -10.24 -4.45 7.76
CA GLN A 83 -11.30 -3.70 8.45
C GLN A 83 -10.78 -2.60 9.38
N VAL A 84 -9.48 -2.29 9.34
CA VAL A 84 -8.94 -1.22 10.18
C VAL A 84 -9.62 0.12 9.85
N LEU A 85 -10.16 0.76 10.87
CA LEU A 85 -10.89 2.03 10.73
C LEU A 85 -9.96 3.22 10.89
N GLU A 86 -9.03 3.15 11.88
CA GLU A 86 -8.13 4.25 12.17
C GLU A 86 -6.90 4.23 11.29
N LYS A 87 -6.62 5.37 10.66
CA LYS A 87 -5.40 5.58 9.85
C LYS A 87 -5.20 4.48 8.79
N ALA A 88 -6.28 3.95 8.24
CA ALA A 88 -6.25 2.97 7.16
C ALA A 88 -5.43 3.48 5.96
N ASN A 89 -4.52 2.66 5.46
CA ASN A 89 -3.61 2.99 4.36
C ASN A 89 -2.70 4.22 4.61
N MET A 90 -2.40 4.50 5.87
CA MET A 90 -1.50 5.59 6.27
C MET A 90 -0.22 5.05 6.89
N VAL A 91 0.84 5.82 6.79
CA VAL A 91 2.02 5.66 7.63
C VAL A 91 1.69 6.18 9.01
N THR A 92 1.79 5.35 10.02
CA THR A 92 1.54 5.70 11.43
C THR A 92 2.86 5.95 12.14
N ILE A 93 2.92 7.02 12.91
CA ILE A 93 4.08 7.42 13.70
C ILE A 93 3.65 7.47 15.15
N VAL A 94 4.26 6.63 15.98
CA VAL A 94 4.05 6.60 17.40
C VAL A 94 5.35 6.92 18.15
N THR A 95 5.24 7.47 19.33
CA THR A 95 6.38 7.70 20.22
C THR A 95 6.20 6.95 21.52
N ALA A 96 7.32 6.52 22.10
CA ALA A 96 7.38 6.00 23.46
C ALA A 96 8.74 6.31 24.07
N PRO A 97 8.78 6.91 25.29
CA PRO A 97 10.04 7.30 25.92
C PRO A 97 10.89 6.11 26.38
N SER A 98 10.30 4.94 26.55
CA SER A 98 11.00 3.69 26.87
C SER A 98 10.22 2.47 26.39
N SER A 99 10.87 1.30 26.39
CA SER A 99 10.21 0.03 26.01
C SER A 99 9.06 -0.37 26.94
N THR A 100 9.07 0.09 28.19
CA THR A 100 8.01 -0.20 29.18
C THR A 100 6.91 0.86 29.20
N SER A 101 7.10 1.99 28.51
CA SER A 101 6.16 3.11 28.52
C SER A 101 4.94 2.83 27.64
N GLU A 102 3.89 3.58 27.89
CA GLU A 102 2.80 3.71 26.95
C GLU A 102 3.26 4.45 25.72
N SER A 103 2.74 4.05 24.57
CA SER A 103 3.01 4.73 23.31
C SER A 103 1.87 5.67 22.96
N SER A 104 2.23 6.81 22.40
CA SER A 104 1.27 7.81 21.92
C SER A 104 1.34 7.95 20.42
N MET A 105 0.17 7.98 19.76
CA MET A 105 0.07 8.27 18.33
C MET A 105 0.37 9.74 18.09
N LEU A 106 1.37 10.04 17.28
CA LEU A 106 1.71 11.41 16.92
C LEU A 106 1.03 11.84 15.61
N ARG A 107 1.11 10.99 14.57
CA ARG A 107 0.58 11.31 13.25
C ARG A 107 0.25 10.08 12.43
N GLY A 108 -0.69 10.25 11.48
CA GLY A 108 -0.87 9.42 10.31
C GLY A 108 -0.54 10.26 9.07
N LEU A 109 0.22 9.71 8.13
CA LEU A 109 0.58 10.36 6.87
C LEU A 109 0.04 9.55 5.70
N SER A 110 -0.71 10.22 4.84
CA SER A 110 -1.00 9.72 3.48
C SER A 110 0.17 10.03 2.55
N ALA A 111 0.19 9.42 1.38
CA ALA A 111 1.17 9.76 0.34
C ALA A 111 1.19 11.27 0.06
N THR A 112 2.35 11.80 -0.24
CA THR A 112 2.64 13.22 -0.47
C THR A 112 2.55 14.13 0.77
N GLN A 113 2.34 13.55 1.96
CA GLN A 113 2.31 14.31 3.20
C GLN A 113 3.64 14.21 3.95
N SER A 114 3.93 15.24 4.72
CA SER A 114 5.08 15.30 5.62
C SER A 114 4.69 15.83 6.99
N VAL A 115 5.54 15.53 7.97
CA VAL A 115 5.42 16.06 9.33
C VAL A 115 6.80 16.40 9.88
N VAL A 116 6.87 17.46 10.69
CA VAL A 116 8.05 17.80 11.50
C VAL A 116 7.80 17.33 12.93
N ILE A 117 8.69 16.50 13.44
CA ILE A 117 8.66 16.01 14.82
C ILE A 117 10.05 16.24 15.44
N GLY A 118 10.16 17.21 16.33
CA GLY A 118 11.46 17.64 16.86
C GLY A 118 12.39 18.12 15.76
N LEU A 119 13.52 17.45 15.59
CA LEU A 119 14.50 17.78 14.54
C LEU A 119 14.28 17.00 13.24
N TYR A 120 13.33 16.07 13.20
CA TYR A 120 13.12 15.19 12.08
C TYR A 120 11.99 15.67 11.18
N ILE A 121 12.17 15.52 9.89
CA ILE A 121 11.11 15.60 8.89
C ILE A 121 10.89 14.19 8.35
N ILE A 122 9.66 13.70 8.45
CA ILE A 122 9.23 12.40 7.94
C ILE A 122 8.25 12.68 6.80
N GLU A 123 8.56 12.17 5.61
CA GLU A 123 7.80 12.41 4.39
C GLU A 123 7.33 11.07 3.82
N ALA A 124 6.01 10.92 3.66
CA ALA A 124 5.41 9.82 2.91
C ALA A 124 5.38 10.22 1.43
N CYS A 125 6.37 9.78 0.64
CA CYS A 125 6.59 10.29 -0.72
C CYS A 125 5.51 9.79 -1.68
N GLU A 126 5.41 8.49 -1.86
CA GLU A 126 4.42 7.87 -2.76
C GLU A 126 4.06 6.46 -2.34
N ILE A 127 2.90 5.98 -2.79
CA ILE A 127 2.49 4.59 -2.66
C ILE A 127 2.82 3.87 -3.96
N VAL A 128 3.57 2.77 -3.86
CA VAL A 128 3.83 1.88 -4.98
C VAL A 128 2.90 0.68 -4.87
N ALA A 129 2.16 0.41 -5.94
CA ALA A 129 1.23 -0.70 -5.98
C ALA A 129 1.95 -2.05 -5.95
N ALA A 130 1.30 -3.07 -5.38
CA ALA A 130 1.82 -4.43 -5.41
C ALA A 130 1.94 -4.94 -6.85
N THR A 131 2.97 -5.75 -7.08
CA THR A 131 3.15 -6.52 -8.31
C THR A 131 3.02 -8.02 -8.01
N SER A 132 3.26 -8.88 -8.98
CA SER A 132 3.30 -10.32 -8.74
C SER A 132 4.47 -10.78 -7.85
N THR A 133 5.50 -9.95 -7.71
CA THR A 133 6.75 -10.28 -7.00
C THR A 133 7.07 -9.34 -5.84
N GLU A 134 6.42 -8.20 -5.75
CA GLU A 134 6.66 -7.20 -4.71
C GLU A 134 5.37 -6.83 -3.98
N PRO A 135 5.40 -6.66 -2.64
CA PRO A 135 4.25 -6.17 -1.88
C PRO A 135 3.95 -4.71 -2.21
N LYS A 136 2.79 -4.24 -1.80
CA LYS A 136 2.48 -2.82 -1.79
C LYS A 136 3.30 -2.12 -0.69
N TYR A 137 3.92 -1.00 -1.01
CA TYR A 137 4.73 -0.24 -0.05
C TYR A 137 4.56 1.27 -0.19
N MET A 138 4.97 1.97 0.85
CA MET A 138 5.14 3.42 0.86
C MET A 138 6.63 3.74 0.74
N ILE A 139 7.01 4.65 -0.15
CA ILE A 139 8.34 5.25 -0.13
C ILE A 139 8.35 6.33 0.93
N LEU A 140 9.31 6.23 1.85
CA LEU A 140 9.53 7.20 2.91
C LEU A 140 10.87 7.92 2.73
N SER A 141 10.89 9.19 3.12
CA SER A 141 12.10 9.97 3.34
C SER A 141 12.12 10.44 4.80
N ILE A 142 13.27 10.28 5.46
CA ILE A 142 13.49 10.69 6.85
C ILE A 142 14.78 11.49 6.90
N ARG A 143 14.70 12.73 7.37
CA ARG A 143 15.81 13.65 7.37
C ARG A 143 15.77 14.65 8.54
N LEU A 144 16.85 15.32 8.78
CA LEU A 144 16.85 16.50 9.66
C LEU A 144 16.26 17.72 8.93
N VAL A 145 15.77 18.67 9.70
CA VAL A 145 15.14 19.91 9.16
C VAL A 145 16.05 20.72 8.24
N ASN A 146 17.36 20.56 8.34
CA ASN A 146 18.38 21.24 7.53
C ASN A 146 18.90 20.40 6.35
N GLN A 147 18.40 19.19 6.15
CA GLN A 147 18.78 18.29 5.06
C GLN A 147 17.77 18.37 3.90
N ILE A 148 18.22 18.03 2.71
CA ILE A 148 17.38 18.01 1.50
C ILE A 148 16.53 16.72 1.51
N SER A 149 15.29 16.81 0.99
CA SER A 149 14.43 15.64 0.81
C SER A 149 15.03 14.63 -0.16
N THR A 150 14.90 13.35 0.19
CA THR A 150 15.28 12.20 -0.63
C THR A 150 14.07 11.53 -1.29
N CYS A 151 12.89 12.14 -1.23
CA CYS A 151 11.75 11.65 -1.99
C CYS A 151 12.08 11.63 -3.48
N PRO A 152 11.72 10.56 -4.20
CA PRO A 152 11.86 10.53 -5.64
C PRO A 152 11.08 11.72 -6.25
N THR A 153 11.74 12.45 -7.12
CA THR A 153 11.02 13.46 -7.91
C THR A 153 10.07 12.70 -8.84
N PRO A 154 8.77 13.02 -8.88
CA PRO A 154 7.87 12.37 -9.82
C PRO A 154 8.45 12.51 -11.23
N SER A 155 8.69 11.37 -11.86
CA SER A 155 9.14 11.35 -13.25
C SER A 155 8.09 12.12 -14.06
N PRO A 156 8.48 13.09 -14.90
CA PRO A 156 7.50 13.76 -15.74
C PRO A 156 6.77 12.67 -16.52
N THR A 157 5.47 12.57 -16.28
CA THR A 157 4.61 11.71 -17.07
C THR A 157 4.70 12.26 -18.49
N THR A 158 5.52 11.65 -19.31
CA THR A 158 5.51 11.92 -20.75
C THR A 158 4.11 11.48 -21.17
N SER A 159 3.18 12.44 -21.23
CA SER A 159 1.93 12.22 -21.92
C SER A 159 2.35 11.86 -23.33
N ASP A 160 2.21 10.59 -23.67
CA ASP A 160 2.38 10.11 -25.02
C ASP A 160 1.62 11.09 -25.92
N PRO A 161 2.26 11.70 -26.92
CA PRO A 161 1.57 12.66 -27.75
C PRO A 161 0.36 11.93 -28.30
N THR A 162 -0.82 12.39 -27.90
CA THR A 162 -2.09 11.89 -28.42
C THR A 162 -1.93 11.80 -29.93
N LYS A 163 -1.87 10.58 -30.47
CA LYS A 163 -1.88 10.38 -31.91
C LYS A 163 -3.12 11.08 -32.41
N ILE A 164 -2.92 12.24 -33.00
CA ILE A 164 -3.99 12.96 -33.70
C ILE A 164 -4.56 11.93 -34.67
N PRO A 165 -5.85 11.57 -34.57
CA PRO A 165 -6.42 10.66 -35.53
C PRO A 165 -6.31 11.34 -36.88
N THR A 166 -5.49 10.79 -37.75
CA THR A 166 -5.45 11.21 -39.17
C THR A 166 -6.79 10.83 -39.74
N ILE A 167 -7.69 11.79 -39.82
CA ILE A 167 -8.96 11.65 -40.54
C ILE A 167 -8.61 11.62 -42.01
N GLN A 168 -8.29 10.46 -42.52
CA GLN A 168 -8.30 10.23 -43.94
C GLN A 168 -9.71 9.73 -44.31
N PRO A 169 -10.54 10.52 -44.97
CA PRO A 169 -11.84 10.04 -45.40
C PRO A 169 -11.62 9.02 -46.52
N THR A 170 -11.95 7.77 -46.22
CA THR A 170 -12.02 6.73 -47.25
C THR A 170 -13.30 6.98 -48.06
N SER A 171 -13.18 7.74 -49.13
CA SER A 171 -14.23 7.87 -50.12
C SER A 171 -14.27 6.58 -50.95
N ASN A 172 -15.21 5.73 -50.72
CA ASN A 172 -16.07 5.07 -51.69
C ASN A 172 -17.02 4.08 -51.01
N PRO A 173 -18.32 4.33 -50.97
CA PRO A 173 -19.28 3.29 -50.65
C PRO A 173 -19.49 2.41 -51.88
N THR A 174 -19.01 1.18 -51.84
CA THR A 174 -19.39 0.17 -52.82
C THR A 174 -20.78 -0.33 -52.47
N SER A 175 -21.76 0.21 -53.19
CA SER A 175 -23.14 -0.24 -53.15
C SER A 175 -23.30 -1.51 -53.98
N VAL A 176 -23.40 -2.65 -53.34
CA VAL A 176 -24.14 -3.80 -53.87
C VAL A 176 -24.79 -4.54 -52.71
N PRO A 177 -26.11 -4.50 -52.54
CA PRO A 177 -26.78 -5.36 -51.56
C PRO A 177 -26.96 -6.74 -52.18
N THR A 178 -26.31 -7.73 -51.59
CA THR A 178 -26.58 -9.13 -51.90
C THR A 178 -27.75 -9.60 -51.04
N THR A 179 -28.91 -9.68 -51.66
CA THR A 179 -30.10 -10.32 -51.11
C THR A 179 -29.92 -11.83 -51.21
N ASN A 180 -29.84 -12.49 -50.04
CA ASN A 180 -30.49 -13.77 -49.83
C ASN A 180 -30.49 -14.14 -48.32
N PRO A 181 -31.62 -14.18 -47.65
CA PRO A 181 -31.71 -14.75 -46.30
C PRO A 181 -31.92 -16.27 -46.43
N THR A 182 -30.96 -17.05 -45.98
CA THR A 182 -31.21 -18.47 -45.70
C THR A 182 -31.62 -18.60 -44.26
N ALA A 183 -32.91 -18.86 -44.08
CA ALA A 183 -33.47 -19.27 -42.82
C ALA A 183 -33.14 -20.73 -42.55
N GLU A 184 -32.62 -21.02 -41.36
CA GLU A 184 -32.96 -22.22 -40.62
C GLU A 184 -32.58 -22.05 -39.15
N ALA A 185 -33.61 -21.86 -38.33
CA ALA A 185 -33.51 -21.88 -36.90
C ALA A 185 -33.57 -23.33 -36.42
N THR A 186 -32.51 -23.84 -35.84
CA THR A 186 -32.57 -25.10 -35.11
C THR A 186 -32.58 -24.81 -33.62
N SER A 187 -33.79 -24.84 -33.02
CA SER A 187 -34.03 -24.79 -31.61
C SER A 187 -33.74 -26.15 -30.99
N GLN A 188 -32.75 -26.27 -30.13
CA GLN A 188 -32.69 -27.37 -29.16
C GLN A 188 -32.61 -26.81 -27.74
N PRO A 189 -33.45 -27.26 -26.83
CA PRO A 189 -33.45 -26.78 -25.46
C PRO A 189 -32.33 -27.47 -24.65
N PHE A 190 -31.52 -26.65 -23.98
CA PHE A 190 -30.55 -27.11 -23.00
C PHE A 190 -31.28 -27.69 -21.78
N ARG A 191 -31.00 -28.96 -21.48
CA ARG A 191 -31.41 -29.61 -20.21
C ARG A 191 -30.35 -29.36 -19.15
N PHE A 192 -30.74 -28.76 -18.02
CA PHE A 192 -29.93 -28.67 -16.81
C PHE A 192 -29.96 -30.04 -16.07
N PRO A 193 -28.83 -30.53 -15.61
CA PRO A 193 -28.82 -31.65 -14.69
C PRO A 193 -29.17 -31.19 -13.26
N THR A 194 -30.22 -31.76 -12.71
CA THR A 194 -30.62 -31.61 -11.30
C THR A 194 -29.79 -32.62 -10.49
N THR A 195 -28.85 -32.18 -9.69
CA THR A 195 -28.23 -33.01 -8.67
C THR A 195 -28.90 -32.77 -7.32
N GLN A 196 -29.56 -33.77 -6.83
CA GLN A 196 -30.18 -33.83 -5.52
C GLN A 196 -29.12 -34.22 -4.47
N PRO A 197 -29.03 -33.56 -3.31
CA PRO A 197 -28.15 -34.01 -2.25
C PRO A 197 -28.74 -35.19 -1.50
N THR A 198 -27.96 -36.26 -1.38
CA THR A 198 -28.23 -37.37 -0.49
C THR A 198 -27.74 -37.07 0.92
N SER A 199 -28.66 -37.05 1.86
CA SER A 199 -28.39 -37.04 3.30
C SER A 199 -27.99 -38.48 3.78
N ASN A 200 -26.88 -38.52 4.54
CA ASN A 200 -26.61 -39.53 5.55
C ASN A 200 -26.06 -38.82 6.79
#